data_d8b261e36df2df64400ef5a842733776
#
_entry.id   d8b261e36df2df64400ef5a842733776
#
_cell.length_a   1.000
_cell.length_b   1.000
_cell.length_c   1.000
_cell.angle_alpha   90.00
_cell.angle_beta   90.00
_cell.angle_gamma   90.00
#
_symmetry.space_group_name_H-M   'P 1'
#
loop_
_entity.id
_entity.type
_entity.pdbx_description
1 polymer ?
#
loop_
_entity_poly.entity_id
_entity_poly.type
_entity_poly.pdbx_seq_one_letter_code
_entity_poly.pdbx_strand_id
1 'polypeptide(L)'
;MAVILSAVLAGCTSDGVNEQPDSPQAKAEQDAAQASEWTAGIIDQAQSDAPASTLVTVRTATHDGFDRVVFEFAEQIPGYHTEYIDQPVRKCGSGKVAPIAGDGWLEIRMYPANAHTSEGQPTIAERERMLSLPVISELELTCDFEGIVTWVFGVESPNRYQVRELSSPPRLIIDVWH
;
A
#
# COMPACT_ATOMS: atom_id res chain seq x y z
N MET A 1 81.06 3.31 11.18
CA MET A 1 80.11 4.31 10.60
C MET A 1 78.86 3.55 10.19
N ALA A 2 77.82 3.65 11.02
CA ALA A 2 76.52 3.05 10.79
C ALA A 2 75.52 4.16 10.44
N VAL A 3 74.89 4.07 9.28
CA VAL A 3 73.84 5.01 8.84
C VAL A 3 72.52 4.35 9.15
N ILE A 4 71.76 4.98 10.07
CA ILE A 4 70.40 4.57 10.42
C ILE A 4 69.42 5.28 9.48
N LEU A 5 68.68 4.52 8.69
CA LEU A 5 67.62 5.05 7.81
C LEU A 5 66.29 4.92 8.53
N SER A 6 65.70 6.08 8.93
CA SER A 6 64.37 6.13 9.55
C SER A 6 63.30 6.14 8.47
N ALA A 7 62.45 5.11 8.44
CA ALA A 7 61.22 5.10 7.62
C ALA A 7 60.05 5.75 8.33
N VAL A 8 59.51 6.80 7.74
CA VAL A 8 58.27 7.48 8.17
C VAL A 8 57.11 6.73 7.54
N LEU A 9 56.27 6.11 8.36
CA LEU A 9 54.99 5.56 7.96
C LEU A 9 53.93 6.65 7.97
N ALA A 10 53.49 7.06 6.78
CA ALA A 10 52.31 7.95 6.64
C ALA A 10 51.04 7.09 6.75
N GLY A 11 50.27 7.28 7.83
CA GLY A 11 48.96 6.71 8.01
C GLY A 11 47.93 7.43 7.13
N CYS A 12 47.36 6.75 6.16
CA CYS A 12 46.16 7.24 5.49
C CYS A 12 44.94 6.91 6.37
N THR A 13 44.35 7.92 6.96
CA THR A 13 42.98 7.85 7.53
C THR A 13 42.00 7.91 6.35
N SER A 14 41.37 6.81 6.03
CA SER A 14 40.23 6.79 5.11
C SER A 14 38.99 7.25 5.89
N ASP A 15 38.61 8.51 5.69
CA ASP A 15 37.27 8.98 6.01
C ASP A 15 36.29 8.22 5.12
N GLY A 16 35.58 7.27 5.72
CA GLY A 16 34.47 6.57 5.07
C GLY A 16 33.29 7.53 4.92
N VAL A 17 33.20 8.18 3.78
CA VAL A 17 31.97 8.85 3.37
C VAL A 17 30.94 7.76 3.12
N ASN A 18 29.97 7.66 4.00
CA ASN A 18 28.79 6.81 3.81
C ASN A 18 27.91 7.47 2.73
N GLU A 19 28.22 7.22 1.46
CA GLU A 19 27.38 7.63 0.35
C GLU A 19 26.09 6.79 0.38
N GLN A 20 25.06 7.39 0.89
CA GLN A 20 23.69 6.91 0.79
C GLN A 20 23.31 6.93 -0.70
N PRO A 21 22.91 5.81 -1.30
CA PRO A 21 22.64 5.77 -2.73
C PRO A 21 21.31 6.48 -3.04
N ASP A 22 21.43 7.73 -3.47
CA ASP A 22 20.32 8.57 -3.89
C ASP A 22 19.99 8.37 -5.39
N SER A 23 20.21 7.15 -5.90
CA SER A 23 19.94 6.82 -7.29
C SER A 23 18.50 6.28 -7.44
N PRO A 24 17.79 6.61 -8.54
CA PRO A 24 16.46 6.06 -8.83
C PRO A 24 16.42 4.53 -8.86
N GLN A 25 17.54 3.87 -9.18
CA GLN A 25 17.68 2.42 -9.18
C GLN A 25 17.69 1.82 -7.77
N ALA A 26 18.40 2.44 -6.81
CA ALA A 26 18.41 1.98 -5.42
C ALA A 26 17.02 2.12 -4.76
N LYS A 27 16.26 3.15 -5.13
CA LYS A 27 14.86 3.32 -4.69
C LYS A 27 13.94 2.25 -5.29
N ALA A 28 14.11 1.91 -6.58
CA ALA A 28 13.34 0.86 -7.24
C ALA A 28 13.64 -0.54 -6.68
N GLU A 29 14.89 -0.82 -6.28
CA GLU A 29 15.28 -2.07 -5.65
C GLU A 29 14.76 -2.19 -4.21
N GLN A 30 14.71 -1.09 -3.44
CA GLN A 30 14.09 -1.05 -2.11
C GLN A 30 12.56 -1.21 -2.19
N ASP A 31 11.91 -0.61 -3.16
CA ASP A 31 10.48 -0.77 -3.41
C ASP A 31 10.12 -2.21 -3.83
N ALA A 32 10.97 -2.87 -4.60
CA ALA A 32 10.78 -4.27 -5.00
C ALA A 32 10.96 -5.25 -3.82
N ALA A 33 11.77 -4.90 -2.82
CA ALA A 33 12.02 -5.74 -1.64
C ALA A 33 10.85 -5.78 -0.65
N GLN A 34 9.87 -4.87 -0.78
CA GLN A 34 8.70 -4.76 0.11
C GLN A 34 7.39 -5.22 -0.54
N ALA A 35 7.46 -5.79 -1.74
CA ALA A 35 6.29 -6.37 -2.39
C ALA A 35 6.02 -7.79 -1.90
N SER A 36 4.75 -8.12 -1.62
CA SER A 36 4.34 -9.50 -1.40
C SER A 36 4.48 -10.33 -2.69
N GLU A 37 4.51 -11.66 -2.58
CA GLU A 37 4.38 -12.51 -3.76
C GLU A 37 2.96 -12.38 -4.36
N TRP A 38 2.84 -12.66 -5.68
CA TRP A 38 1.56 -12.73 -6.36
C TRP A 38 0.73 -13.91 -5.84
N THR A 39 -0.43 -13.64 -5.26
CA THR A 39 -1.31 -14.65 -4.66
C THR A 39 -2.79 -14.35 -4.95
N ALA A 40 -3.65 -15.34 -4.81
CA ALA A 40 -5.09 -15.17 -4.67
C ALA A 40 -5.55 -15.51 -3.24
N GLY A 41 -4.60 -15.78 -2.33
CA GLY A 41 -4.85 -16.06 -0.92
C GLY A 41 -4.85 -14.79 -0.07
N ILE A 42 -4.93 -14.96 1.25
CA ILE A 42 -4.95 -13.85 2.22
C ILE A 42 -3.57 -13.25 2.36
N ILE A 43 -3.50 -11.92 2.40
CA ILE A 43 -2.33 -11.15 2.86
C ILE A 43 -2.74 -10.37 4.10
N ASP A 44 -2.01 -10.56 5.20
CA ASP A 44 -2.29 -9.95 6.49
C ASP A 44 -1.03 -9.33 7.10
N GLN A 45 -1.12 -8.06 7.49
CA GLN A 45 -0.05 -7.30 8.13
C GLN A 45 -0.62 -6.53 9.31
N ALA A 46 -0.41 -7.03 10.52
CA ALA A 46 -0.93 -6.38 11.72
C ALA A 46 -0.07 -5.18 12.16
N GLN A 47 -0.73 -4.08 12.54
CA GLN A 47 -0.13 -2.91 13.20
C GLN A 47 -1.06 -2.35 14.30
N SER A 48 -1.54 -3.20 15.20
CA SER A 48 -2.57 -2.86 16.19
C SER A 48 -2.17 -1.77 17.20
N ASP A 49 -0.89 -1.60 17.47
CA ASP A 49 -0.38 -0.65 18.47
C ASP A 49 -0.05 0.73 17.90
N ALA A 50 -0.19 0.91 16.58
CA ALA A 50 0.06 2.19 15.92
C ALA A 50 -1.14 3.15 16.10
N PRO A 51 -0.91 4.48 16.13
CA PRO A 51 -2.01 5.45 16.05
C PRO A 51 -2.74 5.31 14.71
N ALA A 52 -4.03 5.67 14.68
CA ALA A 52 -4.82 5.63 13.46
C ALA A 52 -4.21 6.57 12.39
N SER A 53 -4.11 6.06 11.17
CA SER A 53 -3.60 6.80 10.03
C SER A 53 -4.74 7.30 9.14
N THR A 54 -4.59 8.51 8.62
CA THR A 54 -5.62 9.16 7.79
C THR A 54 -5.36 8.85 6.32
N LEU A 55 -6.32 8.18 5.66
CA LEU A 55 -6.32 7.98 4.22
C LEU A 55 -6.61 9.33 3.53
N VAL A 56 -5.68 9.82 2.71
CA VAL A 56 -5.76 11.14 2.06
C VAL A 56 -6.06 11.09 0.58
N THR A 57 -5.62 10.03 -0.12
CA THR A 57 -6.00 9.83 -1.53
C THR A 57 -6.16 8.35 -1.89
N VAL A 58 -6.99 8.09 -2.91
CA VAL A 58 -7.08 6.79 -3.59
C VAL A 58 -6.92 7.04 -5.09
N ARG A 59 -5.91 6.43 -5.70
CA ARG A 59 -5.61 6.57 -7.13
C ARG A 59 -5.60 5.22 -7.80
N THR A 60 -5.92 5.21 -9.09
CA THR A 60 -5.93 4.01 -9.94
C THR A 60 -5.12 4.23 -11.20
N ALA A 61 -4.50 3.17 -11.72
CA ALA A 61 -3.78 3.18 -12.99
C ALA A 61 -3.74 1.77 -13.58
N THR A 62 -3.68 1.67 -14.90
CA THR A 62 -3.33 0.45 -15.63
C THR A 62 -1.83 0.43 -15.90
N HIS A 63 -1.21 -0.71 -15.74
CA HIS A 63 0.17 -1.02 -16.10
C HIS A 63 0.22 -2.22 -17.06
N ASP A 64 1.40 -2.52 -17.60
CA ASP A 64 1.60 -3.73 -18.38
C ASP A 64 1.46 -4.98 -17.48
N GLY A 65 0.39 -5.74 -17.68
CA GLY A 65 0.08 -6.98 -16.97
C GLY A 65 -0.68 -6.84 -15.65
N PHE A 66 -1.01 -5.63 -15.16
CA PHE A 66 -1.80 -5.45 -13.93
C PHE A 66 -2.47 -4.09 -13.83
N ASP A 67 -3.58 -4.04 -13.10
CA ASP A 67 -4.20 -2.80 -12.64
C ASP A 67 -3.72 -2.48 -11.22
N ARG A 68 -3.52 -1.19 -10.93
CA ARG A 68 -3.00 -0.68 -9.66
C ARG A 68 -3.97 0.23 -8.96
N VAL A 69 -4.15 0.00 -7.65
CA VAL A 69 -4.79 0.94 -6.73
C VAL A 69 -3.76 1.39 -5.69
N VAL A 70 -3.68 2.70 -5.45
CA VAL A 70 -2.76 3.30 -4.47
C VAL A 70 -3.57 4.01 -3.40
N PHE A 71 -3.42 3.60 -2.16
CA PHE A 71 -3.90 4.28 -0.96
C PHE A 71 -2.74 5.08 -0.37
N GLU A 72 -2.88 6.40 -0.24
CA GLU A 72 -1.88 7.26 0.38
C GLU A 72 -2.38 7.77 1.73
N PHE A 73 -1.50 7.71 2.73
CA PHE A 73 -1.79 8.07 4.11
C PHE A 73 -1.00 9.29 4.55
N ALA A 74 -1.54 10.04 5.51
CA ALA A 74 -0.89 11.24 6.03
C ALA A 74 0.30 10.90 6.94
N GLU A 75 0.17 9.88 7.81
CA GLU A 75 1.13 9.62 8.88
C GLU A 75 2.00 8.38 8.58
N GLN A 76 1.36 7.23 8.40
CA GLN A 76 2.02 5.92 8.23
C GLN A 76 1.10 4.96 7.48
N ILE A 77 1.64 3.82 7.02
CA ILE A 77 0.81 2.74 6.48
C ILE A 77 0.19 2.02 7.69
N PRO A 78 -1.16 1.89 7.77
CA PRO A 78 -1.80 1.11 8.84
C PRO A 78 -1.58 -0.39 8.63
N GLY A 79 -1.95 -1.20 9.60
CA GLY A 79 -2.13 -2.63 9.40
C GLY A 79 -3.21 -2.88 8.35
N TYR A 80 -3.12 -4.00 7.64
CA TYR A 80 -4.09 -4.33 6.60
C TYR A 80 -4.33 -5.84 6.50
N HIS A 81 -5.52 -6.17 6.05
CA HIS A 81 -5.95 -7.51 5.69
C HIS A 81 -6.59 -7.46 4.30
N THR A 82 -6.16 -8.34 3.40
CA THR A 82 -6.62 -8.37 2.03
C THR A 82 -6.99 -9.79 1.64
N GLU A 83 -8.22 -9.99 1.15
CA GLU A 83 -8.73 -11.28 0.70
C GLU A 83 -9.87 -11.13 -0.31
N TYR A 84 -10.12 -12.16 -1.10
CA TYR A 84 -11.36 -12.28 -1.86
C TYR A 84 -12.50 -12.71 -0.95
N ILE A 85 -13.63 -12.00 -1.03
CA ILE A 85 -14.84 -12.26 -0.24
C ILE A 85 -16.00 -12.67 -1.13
N ASP A 86 -17.01 -13.32 -0.53
CA ASP A 86 -18.25 -13.70 -1.21
C ASP A 86 -19.30 -12.57 -1.16
N GLN A 87 -20.25 -12.60 -2.10
CA GLN A 87 -21.44 -11.77 -2.02
C GLN A 87 -22.46 -12.30 -0.98
N PRO A 88 -23.32 -11.44 -0.42
CA PRO A 88 -23.44 -9.99 -0.70
C PRO A 88 -22.44 -9.17 0.10
N VAL A 89 -21.71 -8.29 -0.58
CA VAL A 89 -20.90 -7.25 0.10
C VAL A 89 -21.82 -6.30 0.86
N ARG A 90 -21.43 -5.90 2.07
CA ARG A 90 -22.27 -5.03 2.91
C ARG A 90 -21.49 -3.84 3.47
N LYS A 91 -22.14 -2.70 3.51
CA LYS A 91 -21.62 -1.51 4.20
C LYS A 91 -21.65 -1.74 5.72
N CYS A 92 -20.54 -1.44 6.41
CA CYS A 92 -20.50 -1.48 7.88
C CYS A 92 -21.52 -0.50 8.49
N GLY A 93 -21.86 -0.69 9.75
CA GLY A 93 -22.83 0.15 10.46
C GLY A 93 -24.27 -0.01 9.97
N SER A 94 -24.55 0.19 8.68
CA SER A 94 -25.91 0.09 8.13
C SER A 94 -26.35 -1.33 7.74
N GLY A 95 -25.42 -2.22 7.44
CA GLY A 95 -25.67 -3.56 6.91
C GLY A 95 -26.28 -3.60 5.50
N LYS A 96 -26.43 -2.44 4.84
CA LYS A 96 -26.99 -2.36 3.48
C LYS A 96 -26.06 -3.07 2.49
N VAL A 97 -26.65 -3.77 1.53
CA VAL A 97 -25.92 -4.38 0.43
C VAL A 97 -25.28 -3.29 -0.43
N ALA A 98 -24.01 -3.47 -0.76
CA ALA A 98 -23.25 -2.72 -1.74
C ALA A 98 -23.23 -3.54 -3.04
N PRO A 99 -23.92 -3.12 -4.11
CA PRO A 99 -24.04 -3.89 -5.36
C PRO A 99 -22.83 -3.65 -6.25
N ILE A 100 -21.66 -4.09 -5.81
CA ILE A 100 -20.38 -3.88 -6.49
C ILE A 100 -20.31 -4.76 -7.74
N ALA A 101 -19.97 -4.16 -8.89
CA ALA A 101 -19.83 -4.83 -10.18
C ALA A 101 -18.67 -5.83 -10.18
N GLY A 102 -18.71 -6.79 -11.13
CA GLY A 102 -17.67 -7.81 -11.32
C GLY A 102 -18.09 -9.21 -10.87
N ASP A 103 -17.21 -10.17 -11.10
CA ASP A 103 -17.39 -11.61 -10.75
C ASP A 103 -16.47 -12.05 -9.59
N GLY A 104 -15.70 -11.11 -9.03
CA GLY A 104 -14.88 -11.27 -7.82
C GLY A 104 -14.83 -9.99 -6.99
N TRP A 105 -14.68 -10.14 -5.68
CA TRP A 105 -14.69 -9.00 -4.75
C TRP A 105 -13.46 -9.08 -3.84
N LEU A 106 -12.44 -8.24 -4.14
CA LEU A 106 -11.22 -8.13 -3.34
C LEU A 106 -11.43 -7.10 -2.25
N GLU A 107 -11.51 -7.54 -0.99
CA GLU A 107 -11.60 -6.66 0.18
C GLU A 107 -10.23 -6.25 0.67
N ILE A 108 -10.06 -4.96 0.95
CA ILE A 108 -8.89 -4.39 1.61
C ILE A 108 -9.36 -3.68 2.87
N ARG A 109 -9.14 -4.31 4.02
CA ARG A 109 -9.44 -3.74 5.34
C ARG A 109 -8.17 -3.18 5.94
N MET A 110 -8.21 -1.93 6.39
CA MET A 110 -7.09 -1.19 6.97
C MET A 110 -7.44 -0.78 8.41
N TYR A 111 -6.51 -1.03 9.36
CA TYR A 111 -6.70 -0.77 10.79
C TYR A 111 -5.35 -0.60 11.50
N PRO A 112 -5.17 0.42 12.38
CA PRO A 112 -6.11 1.51 12.64
C PRO A 112 -6.03 2.61 11.56
N ALA A 113 -7.17 2.96 10.96
CA ALA A 113 -7.23 3.95 9.87
C ALA A 113 -8.56 4.73 9.90
N ASN A 114 -8.55 5.93 9.30
CA ASN A 114 -9.74 6.76 9.07
C ASN A 114 -9.72 7.29 7.63
N ALA A 115 -10.90 7.45 7.01
CA ALA A 115 -11.09 8.18 5.75
C ALA A 115 -11.89 9.49 5.99
N HIS A 116 -11.72 10.08 7.18
CA HIS A 116 -12.31 11.35 7.62
C HIS A 116 -11.35 12.09 8.56
N THR A 117 -11.55 13.40 8.70
CA THR A 117 -10.81 14.24 9.65
C THR A 117 -11.34 14.06 11.08
N SER A 118 -10.66 14.64 12.08
CA SER A 118 -11.13 14.68 13.47
C SER A 118 -12.49 15.37 13.65
N GLU A 119 -12.87 16.25 12.70
CA GLU A 119 -14.18 16.91 12.67
C GLU A 119 -15.25 16.06 11.93
N GLY A 120 -14.91 14.84 11.49
CA GLY A 120 -15.82 13.95 10.76
C GLY A 120 -15.99 14.30 9.28
N GLN A 121 -15.17 15.19 8.71
CA GLN A 121 -15.25 15.53 7.29
C GLN A 121 -14.56 14.44 6.45
N PRO A 122 -15.22 13.92 5.40
CA PRO A 122 -14.59 12.93 4.50
C PRO A 122 -13.31 13.46 3.89
N THR A 123 -12.24 12.65 3.90
CA THR A 123 -10.99 12.94 3.19
C THR A 123 -11.03 12.42 1.75
N ILE A 124 -11.87 11.42 1.47
CA ILE A 124 -12.08 10.87 0.14
C ILE A 124 -13.47 11.28 -0.36
N ALA A 125 -13.52 12.11 -1.40
CA ALA A 125 -14.77 12.62 -1.97
C ALA A 125 -15.54 11.53 -2.74
N GLU A 126 -14.82 10.74 -3.57
CA GLU A 126 -15.41 9.68 -4.38
C GLU A 126 -15.27 8.34 -3.67
N ARG A 127 -16.31 7.94 -2.95
CA ARG A 127 -16.35 6.71 -2.15
C ARG A 127 -16.89 5.49 -2.91
N GLU A 128 -17.37 5.71 -4.12
CA GLU A 128 -17.87 4.72 -5.06
C GLU A 128 -17.47 5.18 -6.46
N ARG A 129 -16.71 4.35 -7.19
CA ARG A 129 -16.17 4.70 -8.50
C ARG A 129 -16.24 3.53 -9.46
N MET A 130 -17.05 3.69 -10.52
CA MET A 130 -16.95 2.82 -11.69
C MET A 130 -15.66 3.11 -12.44
N LEU A 131 -14.95 2.07 -12.83
CA LEU A 131 -13.67 2.14 -13.54
C LEU A 131 -13.76 1.45 -14.90
N SER A 132 -12.87 1.81 -15.80
CA SER A 132 -12.70 1.15 -17.11
C SER A 132 -11.27 0.62 -17.21
N LEU A 133 -10.85 -0.13 -16.19
CA LEU A 133 -9.56 -0.80 -16.19
C LEU A 133 -9.72 -2.24 -16.70
N PRO A 134 -8.64 -2.91 -17.17
CA PRO A 134 -8.70 -4.27 -17.69
C PRO A 134 -9.33 -5.30 -16.76
N VAL A 135 -9.09 -5.21 -15.45
CA VAL A 135 -9.58 -6.18 -14.48
C VAL A 135 -10.40 -5.56 -13.35
N ILE A 136 -10.10 -4.32 -12.94
CA ILE A 136 -10.86 -3.65 -11.87
C ILE A 136 -11.98 -2.80 -12.49
N SER A 137 -13.22 -3.20 -12.25
CA SER A 137 -14.42 -2.53 -12.77
C SER A 137 -15.02 -1.51 -11.81
N GLU A 138 -14.80 -1.66 -10.50
CA GLU A 138 -15.35 -0.76 -9.49
C GLU A 138 -14.50 -0.72 -8.23
N LEU A 139 -14.48 0.44 -7.54
CA LEU A 139 -13.99 0.59 -6.16
C LEU A 139 -15.09 1.16 -5.29
N GLU A 140 -15.34 0.56 -4.14
CA GLU A 140 -16.31 1.08 -3.17
C GLU A 140 -15.76 1.08 -1.75
N LEU A 141 -15.87 2.23 -1.06
CA LEU A 141 -15.62 2.35 0.38
C LEU A 141 -16.83 1.78 1.13
N THR A 142 -16.69 0.61 1.69
CA THR A 142 -17.75 -0.10 2.41
C THR A 142 -17.76 0.16 3.91
N CYS A 143 -16.61 0.60 4.48
CA CYS A 143 -16.49 0.97 5.88
C CYS A 143 -15.52 2.14 6.10
N ASP A 144 -15.93 3.09 6.96
CA ASP A 144 -15.10 4.16 7.51
C ASP A 144 -15.67 4.45 8.92
N PHE A 145 -15.37 3.53 9.87
CA PHE A 145 -15.98 3.55 11.20
C PHE A 145 -15.10 2.83 12.23
N GLU A 146 -15.03 3.36 13.46
CA GLU A 146 -14.29 2.82 14.60
C GLU A 146 -12.82 2.45 14.29
N GLY A 147 -12.15 3.31 13.52
CA GLY A 147 -10.75 3.10 13.15
C GLY A 147 -10.56 2.04 12.06
N ILE A 148 -11.63 1.59 11.41
CA ILE A 148 -11.57 0.64 10.29
C ILE A 148 -11.95 1.36 9.00
N VAL A 149 -11.08 1.27 8.01
CA VAL A 149 -11.36 1.67 6.62
C VAL A 149 -11.34 0.42 5.75
N THR A 150 -12.44 0.15 5.04
CA THR A 150 -12.56 -1.00 4.14
C THR A 150 -12.96 -0.56 2.75
N TRP A 151 -12.15 -0.94 1.77
CA TRP A 151 -12.47 -0.82 0.36
C TRP A 151 -12.70 -2.20 -0.23
N VAL A 152 -13.63 -2.30 -1.18
CA VAL A 152 -13.86 -3.49 -1.97
C VAL A 152 -13.67 -3.14 -3.44
N PHE A 153 -12.88 -3.95 -4.15
CA PHE A 153 -12.70 -3.87 -5.58
C PHE A 153 -13.56 -4.92 -6.24
N GLY A 154 -14.47 -4.49 -7.11
CA GLY A 154 -15.12 -5.35 -8.06
C GLY A 154 -14.16 -5.67 -9.21
N VAL A 155 -13.89 -6.94 -9.43
CA VAL A 155 -12.96 -7.41 -10.48
C VAL A 155 -13.66 -8.38 -11.42
N GLU A 156 -13.17 -8.45 -12.68
CA GLU A 156 -13.73 -9.35 -13.72
C GLU A 156 -13.60 -10.83 -13.33
N SER A 157 -12.60 -11.18 -12.53
CA SER A 157 -12.42 -12.52 -11.96
C SER A 157 -11.47 -12.46 -10.76
N PRO A 158 -11.47 -13.44 -9.83
CA PRO A 158 -10.54 -13.50 -8.71
C PRO A 158 -9.10 -13.80 -9.16
N ASN A 159 -8.46 -12.83 -9.78
CA ASN A 159 -7.09 -12.92 -10.27
C ASN A 159 -6.06 -12.81 -9.12
N ARG A 160 -4.82 -13.20 -9.39
CA ARG A 160 -3.75 -13.00 -8.42
C ARG A 160 -3.52 -11.51 -8.19
N TYR A 161 -3.18 -11.16 -6.98
CA TYR A 161 -2.81 -9.81 -6.59
C TYR A 161 -1.54 -9.79 -5.75
N GLN A 162 -0.93 -8.64 -5.61
CA GLN A 162 0.17 -8.39 -4.67
C GLN A 162 -0.05 -7.09 -3.93
N VAL A 163 0.52 -7.01 -2.73
CA VAL A 163 0.54 -5.80 -1.91
C VAL A 163 1.96 -5.28 -1.83
N ARG A 164 2.13 -3.95 -1.96
CA ARG A 164 3.41 -3.27 -1.84
C ARG A 164 3.27 -2.07 -0.92
N GLU A 165 4.33 -1.78 -0.18
CA GLU A 165 4.41 -0.64 0.72
C GLU A 165 5.48 0.34 0.27
N LEU A 166 5.17 1.65 0.31
CA LEU A 166 6.12 2.74 0.14
C LEU A 166 6.03 3.68 1.33
N SER A 167 7.17 4.02 1.92
CA SER A 167 7.21 4.80 3.17
C SER A 167 7.23 6.31 3.00
N SER A 168 7.55 6.83 1.81
CA SER A 168 7.71 8.27 1.59
C SER A 168 7.14 8.73 0.25
N PRO A 169 5.91 9.30 0.19
CA PRO A 169 4.90 9.31 1.25
C PRO A 169 4.37 7.91 1.57
N PRO A 170 3.75 7.68 2.76
CA PRO A 170 3.22 6.37 3.13
C PRO A 170 2.13 5.93 2.17
N ARG A 171 2.33 4.81 1.48
CA ARG A 171 1.39 4.28 0.48
C ARG A 171 1.28 2.77 0.56
N LEU A 172 0.05 2.30 0.61
CA LEU A 172 -0.29 0.91 0.38
C LEU A 172 -0.73 0.76 -1.08
N ILE A 173 -0.13 -0.15 -1.80
CA ILE A 173 -0.34 -0.36 -3.24
C ILE A 173 -0.87 -1.78 -3.43
N ILE A 174 -1.99 -1.90 -4.11
CA ILE A 174 -2.57 -3.17 -4.51
C ILE A 174 -2.50 -3.27 -6.02
N ASP A 175 -1.79 -4.27 -6.52
CA ASP A 175 -1.72 -4.62 -7.93
C ASP A 175 -2.55 -5.89 -8.17
N VAL A 176 -3.44 -5.87 -9.15
CA VAL A 176 -4.27 -7.01 -9.56
C VAL A 176 -3.90 -7.42 -10.97
N TRP A 177 -3.51 -8.68 -11.15
CA TRP A 177 -3.06 -9.24 -12.43
C TRP A 177 -4.20 -9.34 -13.46
N HIS A 178 -3.90 -9.06 -14.75
CA HIS A 178 -4.80 -9.30 -15.89
C HIS A 178 -4.19 -10.06 -17.04
#